data_9c70a8c5a8ec1d8fd13847775647747c
#
_entry.id   9c70a8c5a8ec1d8fd13847775647747c
#
_cell.length_a   1.000
_cell.length_b   1.000
_cell.length_c   1.000
_cell.angle_alpha   90.00
_cell.angle_beta   90.00
_cell.angle_gamma   90.00
#
_symmetry.space_group_name_H-M   'P 1'
#
loop_
_entity.id
_entity.type
_entity.pdbx_description
1 polymer ?
#
loop_
_entity_poly.entity_id
_entity_poly.type
_entity_poly.pdbx_seq_one_letter_code
_entity_poly.pdbx_strand_id
1 'polypeptide(L)'
;MNNREVTAADVAHAAKQASFALAASPSKTRNSVLLAIAAALRAKAGQIFKANDIDMRQAEKEGLAAPALKRLKFDEHKLGDVCAGLEQLAAMDDPIGQEQLRTELADGLVLSRISCPIGVVGVIFESRPDALIQIGGLCLKSGNAVLLKGGREALHTNEALFDIMNDASVATGLPDGWCGLLTTREDVSVMLKMDEDIDLIIPRDELV
;
A
#
# COMPACT_ATOMS: atom_id res chain seq x y z
N MET A 1 23.60 -17.84 -13.37
CA MET A 1 23.04 -16.68 -12.69
C MET A 1 22.36 -17.20 -11.44
N ASN A 2 22.87 -16.85 -10.25
CA ASN A 2 22.26 -17.28 -9.00
C ASN A 2 20.91 -16.55 -8.86
N ASN A 3 19.84 -17.29 -9.00
CA ASN A 3 18.49 -16.80 -8.70
C ASN A 3 18.38 -16.73 -7.16
N ARG A 4 18.88 -15.65 -6.55
CA ARG A 4 18.70 -15.42 -5.12
C ARG A 4 17.22 -15.08 -4.94
N GLU A 5 16.53 -15.85 -4.16
CA GLU A 5 15.15 -15.56 -3.79
C GLU A 5 15.09 -14.22 -3.04
N VAL A 6 14.22 -13.32 -3.47
CA VAL A 6 14.05 -12.00 -2.84
C VAL A 6 13.46 -12.20 -1.45
N THR A 7 14.14 -11.74 -0.44
CA THR A 7 13.72 -11.90 0.96
C THR A 7 12.89 -10.69 1.43
N ALA A 8 12.13 -10.85 2.52
CA ALA A 8 11.43 -9.73 3.16
C ALA A 8 12.38 -8.58 3.56
N ALA A 9 13.63 -8.92 3.92
CA ALA A 9 14.66 -7.94 4.21
C ALA A 9 15.08 -7.15 2.95
N ASP A 10 15.25 -7.81 1.82
CA ASP A 10 15.57 -7.13 0.56
C ASP A 10 14.44 -6.18 0.15
N VAL A 11 13.17 -6.59 0.35
CA VAL A 11 11.98 -5.77 0.07
C VAL A 11 11.92 -4.54 0.99
N ALA A 12 12.16 -4.71 2.29
CA ALA A 12 12.14 -3.61 3.24
C ALA A 12 13.27 -2.61 2.97
N HIS A 13 14.47 -3.10 2.67
CA HIS A 13 15.61 -2.24 2.32
C HIS A 13 15.32 -1.44 1.04
N ALA A 14 14.74 -2.08 0.01
CA ALA A 14 14.32 -1.40 -1.21
C ALA A 14 13.28 -0.31 -0.93
N ALA A 15 12.30 -0.59 -0.05
CA ALA A 15 11.28 0.38 0.35
C ALA A 15 11.88 1.58 1.09
N LYS A 16 12.90 1.35 1.94
CA LYS A 16 13.61 2.44 2.63
C LYS A 16 14.35 3.34 1.63
N GLN A 17 15.03 2.77 0.66
CA GLN A 17 15.69 3.56 -0.37
C GLN A 17 14.69 4.36 -1.24
N ALA A 18 13.59 3.71 -1.63
CA ALA A 18 12.54 4.35 -2.41
C ALA A 18 11.81 5.47 -1.64
N SER A 19 11.68 5.35 -0.31
CA SER A 19 10.95 6.31 0.53
C SER A 19 11.53 7.72 0.45
N PHE A 20 12.84 7.88 0.33
CA PHE A 20 13.50 9.19 0.20
C PHE A 20 13.09 9.90 -1.11
N ALA A 21 13.08 9.17 -2.22
CA ALA A 21 12.67 9.73 -3.50
C ALA A 21 11.15 10.02 -3.54
N LEU A 22 10.35 9.15 -2.92
CA LEU A 22 8.90 9.32 -2.83
C LEU A 22 8.53 10.52 -1.96
N ALA A 23 9.19 10.71 -0.82
CA ALA A 23 8.99 11.87 0.07
C ALA A 23 9.28 13.20 -0.63
N ALA A 24 10.27 13.21 -1.53
CA ALA A 24 10.64 14.38 -2.33
C ALA A 24 9.77 14.57 -3.59
N SER A 25 8.90 13.61 -3.92
CA SER A 25 8.10 13.66 -5.15
C SER A 25 7.03 14.75 -5.08
N PRO A 26 6.79 15.52 -6.16
CA PRO A 26 5.74 16.54 -6.20
C PRO A 26 4.33 15.92 -6.04
N SER A 27 3.41 16.66 -5.40
CA SER A 27 1.99 16.25 -5.28
C SER A 27 1.38 15.90 -6.63
N LYS A 28 1.68 16.68 -7.67
CA LYS A 28 1.19 16.42 -9.03
C LYS A 28 1.60 15.03 -9.53
N THR A 29 2.83 14.59 -9.25
CA THR A 29 3.32 13.26 -9.63
C THR A 29 2.54 12.19 -8.88
N ARG A 30 2.43 12.28 -7.56
CA ARG A 30 1.68 11.32 -6.73
C ARG A 30 0.21 11.23 -7.18
N ASN A 31 -0.44 12.37 -7.47
CA ASN A 31 -1.82 12.40 -7.97
C ASN A 31 -1.94 11.74 -9.35
N SER A 32 -1.01 11.99 -10.27
CA SER A 32 -0.99 11.33 -11.59
C SER A 32 -0.85 9.82 -11.47
N VAL A 33 -0.04 9.34 -10.53
CA VAL A 33 0.14 7.91 -10.26
C VAL A 33 -1.16 7.28 -9.72
N LEU A 34 -1.84 7.93 -8.77
CA LEU A 34 -3.13 7.45 -8.25
C LEU A 34 -4.16 7.25 -9.39
N LEU A 35 -4.24 8.20 -10.32
CA LEU A 35 -5.11 8.11 -11.48
C LEU A 35 -4.68 7.00 -12.45
N ALA A 36 -3.37 6.83 -12.66
CA ALA A 36 -2.84 5.76 -13.51
C ALA A 36 -3.12 4.37 -12.92
N ILE A 37 -3.00 4.20 -11.59
CA ILE A 37 -3.36 2.96 -10.90
C ILE A 37 -4.86 2.67 -11.10
N ALA A 38 -5.75 3.65 -10.89
CA ALA A 38 -7.19 3.47 -11.09
C ALA A 38 -7.52 3.04 -12.53
N ALA A 39 -6.89 3.66 -13.52
CA ALA A 39 -7.05 3.29 -14.93
C ALA A 39 -6.55 1.87 -15.22
N ALA A 40 -5.37 1.49 -14.69
CA ALA A 40 -4.79 0.17 -14.87
C ALA A 40 -5.63 -0.94 -14.23
N LEU A 41 -6.19 -0.70 -13.02
CA LEU A 41 -7.09 -1.63 -12.34
C LEU A 41 -8.35 -1.90 -13.19
N ARG A 42 -8.97 -0.85 -13.73
CA ARG A 42 -10.12 -1.01 -14.64
C ARG A 42 -9.75 -1.79 -15.92
N ALA A 43 -8.61 -1.48 -16.51
CA ALA A 43 -8.17 -2.14 -17.75
C ALA A 43 -7.87 -3.63 -17.54
N LYS A 44 -7.37 -4.00 -16.34
CA LYS A 44 -7.01 -5.39 -15.99
C LYS A 44 -8.06 -6.08 -15.11
N ALA A 45 -9.31 -5.60 -15.04
CA ALA A 45 -10.39 -6.12 -14.20
C ALA A 45 -10.59 -7.64 -14.32
N GLY A 46 -10.57 -8.17 -15.55
CA GLY A 46 -10.71 -9.60 -15.80
C GLY A 46 -9.59 -10.47 -15.20
N GLN A 47 -8.36 -9.94 -15.08
CA GLN A 47 -7.25 -10.61 -14.38
C GLN A 47 -7.52 -10.67 -12.88
N ILE A 48 -7.96 -9.57 -12.29
CA ILE A 48 -8.27 -9.46 -10.86
C ILE A 48 -9.40 -10.43 -10.48
N PHE A 49 -10.48 -10.44 -11.26
CA PHE A 49 -11.64 -11.33 -10.97
C PHE A 49 -11.27 -12.80 -11.08
N LYS A 50 -10.43 -13.19 -12.06
CA LYS A 50 -9.93 -14.57 -12.17
C LYS A 50 -9.09 -14.97 -10.96
N ALA A 51 -8.23 -14.08 -10.45
CA ALA A 51 -7.45 -14.32 -9.25
C ALA A 51 -8.37 -14.45 -8.02
N ASN A 52 -9.37 -13.59 -7.90
CA ASN A 52 -10.35 -13.66 -6.82
C ASN A 52 -11.21 -14.94 -6.87
N ASP A 53 -11.57 -15.42 -8.04
CA ASP A 53 -12.27 -16.71 -8.20
C ASP A 53 -11.44 -17.89 -7.68
N ILE A 54 -10.12 -17.84 -7.79
CA ILE A 54 -9.24 -18.89 -7.24
C ILE A 54 -9.29 -18.85 -5.72
N ASP A 55 -9.10 -17.66 -5.13
CA ASP A 55 -9.12 -17.48 -3.68
C ASP A 55 -10.49 -17.86 -3.09
N MET A 56 -11.60 -17.45 -3.72
CA MET A 56 -12.95 -17.77 -3.28
C MET A 56 -13.21 -19.28 -3.27
N ARG A 57 -12.84 -19.99 -4.33
CA ARG A 57 -13.01 -21.45 -4.41
C ARG A 57 -12.18 -22.18 -3.35
N GLN A 58 -10.98 -21.69 -3.07
CA GLN A 58 -10.13 -22.26 -2.04
C GLN A 58 -10.71 -22.02 -0.65
N ALA A 59 -11.15 -20.81 -0.37
CA ALA A 59 -11.76 -20.43 0.90
C ALA A 59 -13.08 -21.21 1.18
N GLU A 60 -13.89 -21.45 0.16
CA GLU A 60 -15.10 -22.29 0.26
C GLU A 60 -14.75 -23.75 0.59
N LYS A 61 -13.71 -24.32 -0.04
CA LYS A 61 -13.25 -25.68 0.26
C LYS A 61 -12.69 -25.83 1.67
N GLU A 62 -12.05 -24.77 2.18
CA GLU A 62 -11.52 -24.72 3.55
C GLU A 62 -12.60 -24.42 4.59
N GLY A 63 -13.85 -24.18 4.18
CA GLY A 63 -14.98 -23.94 5.06
C GLY A 63 -14.96 -22.56 5.72
N LEU A 64 -14.44 -21.55 5.04
CA LEU A 64 -14.43 -20.18 5.56
C LEU A 64 -15.85 -19.70 5.86
N ALA A 65 -16.05 -19.04 7.02
CA ALA A 65 -17.35 -18.52 7.42
C ALA A 65 -17.91 -17.49 6.43
N ALA A 66 -19.22 -17.46 6.24
CA ALA A 66 -19.88 -16.57 5.28
C ALA A 66 -19.51 -15.07 5.40
N PRO A 67 -19.33 -14.49 6.61
CA PRO A 67 -18.85 -13.10 6.73
C PRO A 67 -17.44 -12.90 6.18
N ALA A 68 -16.55 -13.88 6.33
CA ALA A 68 -15.18 -13.83 5.79
C ALA A 68 -15.18 -13.97 4.26
N LEU A 69 -15.97 -14.89 3.70
CA LEU A 69 -16.18 -15.00 2.26
C LEU A 69 -16.71 -13.70 1.65
N LYS A 70 -17.65 -13.03 2.30
CA LYS A 70 -18.16 -11.73 1.85
C LYS A 70 -17.06 -10.65 1.84
N ARG A 71 -16.15 -10.66 2.81
CA ARG A 71 -15.00 -9.73 2.84
C ARG A 71 -13.99 -10.05 1.74
N LEU A 72 -13.70 -11.32 1.52
CA LEU A 72 -12.76 -11.82 0.53
C LEU A 72 -13.19 -11.53 -0.91
N LYS A 73 -14.49 -11.62 -1.18
CA LYS A 73 -15.04 -11.39 -2.52
C LYS A 73 -14.64 -10.01 -3.05
N PHE A 74 -14.08 -9.96 -4.28
CA PHE A 74 -13.70 -8.75 -4.99
C PHE A 74 -14.39 -8.74 -6.36
N ASP A 75 -15.49 -8.01 -6.45
CA ASP A 75 -16.33 -7.89 -7.64
C ASP A 75 -16.24 -6.51 -8.30
N GLU A 76 -17.02 -6.32 -9.36
CA GLU A 76 -17.06 -5.08 -10.12
C GLU A 76 -17.44 -3.86 -9.26
N HIS A 77 -18.32 -4.05 -8.26
CA HIS A 77 -18.69 -2.98 -7.34
C HIS A 77 -17.49 -2.55 -6.49
N LYS A 78 -16.79 -3.49 -5.86
CA LYS A 78 -15.58 -3.18 -5.08
C LYS A 78 -14.48 -2.58 -5.94
N LEU A 79 -14.30 -3.07 -7.17
CA LEU A 79 -13.37 -2.46 -8.11
C LEU A 79 -13.74 -1.00 -8.40
N GLY A 80 -15.03 -0.72 -8.63
CA GLY A 80 -15.54 0.63 -8.80
C GLY A 80 -15.24 1.53 -7.61
N ASP A 81 -15.51 1.03 -6.40
CA ASP A 81 -15.29 1.76 -5.14
C ASP A 81 -13.82 2.12 -4.92
N VAL A 82 -12.89 1.16 -5.10
CA VAL A 82 -11.46 1.45 -4.91
C VAL A 82 -10.93 2.41 -5.97
N CYS A 83 -11.37 2.29 -7.22
CA CYS A 83 -10.97 3.23 -8.27
C CYS A 83 -11.50 4.64 -7.99
N ALA A 84 -12.77 4.78 -7.58
CA ALA A 84 -13.35 6.06 -7.18
C ALA A 84 -12.61 6.64 -5.96
N GLY A 85 -12.23 5.80 -5.00
CA GLY A 85 -11.43 6.20 -3.84
C GLY A 85 -10.06 6.76 -4.22
N LEU A 86 -9.36 6.14 -5.18
CA LEU A 86 -8.08 6.66 -5.69
C LEU A 86 -8.25 8.01 -6.40
N GLU A 87 -9.32 8.16 -7.20
CA GLU A 87 -9.63 9.42 -7.91
C GLU A 87 -9.98 10.55 -6.92
N GLN A 88 -10.76 10.26 -5.89
CA GLN A 88 -11.05 11.21 -4.81
C GLN A 88 -9.78 11.59 -4.06
N LEU A 89 -8.93 10.62 -3.72
CA LEU A 89 -7.67 10.86 -3.04
C LEU A 89 -6.72 11.73 -3.88
N ALA A 90 -6.68 11.53 -5.21
CA ALA A 90 -5.91 12.37 -6.12
C ALA A 90 -6.40 13.83 -6.13
N ALA A 91 -7.70 14.05 -5.96
CA ALA A 91 -8.32 15.38 -5.93
C ALA A 91 -8.17 16.11 -4.59
N MET A 92 -7.81 15.43 -3.51
CA MET A 92 -7.60 16.04 -2.19
C MET A 92 -6.34 16.90 -2.18
N ASP A 93 -6.30 17.87 -1.27
CA ASP A 93 -5.12 18.67 -0.99
C ASP A 93 -3.90 17.80 -0.62
N ASP A 94 -2.71 18.35 -0.84
CA ASP A 94 -1.48 17.66 -0.47
C ASP A 94 -1.34 17.64 1.07
N PRO A 95 -1.24 16.47 1.71
CA PRO A 95 -1.04 16.40 3.15
C PRO A 95 0.40 16.75 3.57
N ILE A 96 1.34 16.88 2.65
CA ILE A 96 2.76 17.14 2.92
C ILE A 96 3.03 18.64 2.86
N GLY A 97 3.87 19.14 3.77
CA GLY A 97 4.30 20.53 3.81
C GLY A 97 3.26 21.49 4.38
N GLN A 98 2.19 20.99 5.01
CA GLN A 98 1.17 21.81 5.62
C GLN A 98 1.66 22.38 6.95
N GLU A 99 1.61 23.73 7.10
CA GLU A 99 1.88 24.38 8.37
C GLU A 99 0.70 24.14 9.33
N GLN A 100 0.91 23.32 10.35
CA GLN A 100 -0.12 22.96 11.33
C GLN A 100 -0.13 23.86 12.56
N LEU A 101 1.01 24.48 12.87
CA LEU A 101 1.18 25.40 13.98
C LEU A 101 2.28 26.40 13.63
N ARG A 102 2.07 27.66 14.02
CA ARG A 102 3.09 28.71 13.99
C ARG A 102 3.04 29.49 15.29
N THR A 103 4.17 29.59 15.97
CA THR A 103 4.28 30.27 17.26
C THR A 103 5.53 31.15 17.28
N GLU A 104 5.40 32.39 17.61
CA GLU A 104 6.53 33.28 17.89
C GLU A 104 6.96 33.08 19.34
N LEU A 105 8.17 32.59 19.55
CA LEU A 105 8.73 32.28 20.87
C LEU A 105 9.44 33.50 21.49
N ALA A 106 10.00 34.37 20.65
CA ALA A 106 10.60 35.65 21.00
C ALA A 106 10.60 36.52 19.74
N ASP A 107 10.96 37.77 19.87
CA ASP A 107 10.99 38.72 18.74
C ASP A 107 11.83 38.19 17.55
N GLY A 108 11.15 37.91 16.45
CA GLY A 108 11.73 37.34 15.24
C GLY A 108 12.06 35.84 15.30
N LEU A 109 11.84 35.13 16.43
CA LEU A 109 12.06 33.70 16.57
C LEU A 109 10.73 32.94 16.40
N VAL A 110 10.52 32.35 15.22
CA VAL A 110 9.29 31.63 14.85
C VAL A 110 9.52 30.14 14.83
N LEU A 111 8.68 29.39 15.54
CA LEU A 111 8.58 27.94 15.49
C LEU A 111 7.38 27.55 14.62
N SER A 112 7.62 26.76 13.58
CA SER A 112 6.57 26.16 12.75
C SER A 112 6.56 24.65 12.85
N ARG A 113 5.36 24.03 12.93
CA ARG A 113 5.15 22.59 12.81
C ARG A 113 4.61 22.28 11.43
N ILE A 114 5.39 21.56 10.64
CA ILE A 114 5.08 21.21 9.25
C ILE A 114 4.90 19.71 9.12
N SER A 115 3.86 19.27 8.40
CA SER A 115 3.62 17.85 8.12
C SER A 115 4.66 17.31 7.14
N CYS A 116 5.16 16.09 7.40
CA CYS A 116 6.09 15.37 6.53
C CYS A 116 5.71 13.88 6.45
N PRO A 117 6.20 13.15 5.44
CA PRO A 117 6.05 11.69 5.39
C PRO A 117 6.67 11.01 6.61
N ILE A 118 6.14 9.86 6.99
CA ILE A 118 6.68 9.02 8.07
C ILE A 118 7.94 8.30 7.58
N GLY A 119 7.90 7.79 6.34
CA GLY A 119 8.96 6.98 5.74
C GLY A 119 8.41 5.68 5.18
N VAL A 120 8.81 4.53 5.74
CA VAL A 120 8.30 3.21 5.38
C VAL A 120 7.25 2.76 6.39
N VAL A 121 6.06 2.44 5.91
CA VAL A 121 4.94 1.97 6.73
C VAL A 121 4.66 0.50 6.45
N GLY A 122 4.85 -0.37 7.43
CA GLY A 122 4.44 -1.77 7.36
C GLY A 122 2.99 -1.93 7.80
N VAL A 123 2.13 -2.50 6.96
CA VAL A 123 0.71 -2.68 7.29
C VAL A 123 0.31 -4.14 7.18
N ILE A 124 -0.17 -4.69 8.30
CA ILE A 124 -0.74 -6.03 8.36
C ILE A 124 -2.25 -5.89 8.36
N PHE A 125 -2.94 -6.46 7.36
CA PHE A 125 -4.38 -6.31 7.19
C PHE A 125 -5.08 -7.65 6.95
N GLU A 126 -6.39 -7.65 7.09
CA GLU A 126 -7.23 -8.84 6.91
C GLU A 126 -7.33 -9.31 5.45
N SER A 127 -8.06 -10.43 5.25
CA SER A 127 -8.44 -10.97 3.95
C SER A 127 -9.48 -10.08 3.25
N ARG A 128 -9.10 -8.84 2.99
CA ARG A 128 -9.88 -7.82 2.29
C ARG A 128 -9.02 -7.24 1.15
N PRO A 129 -9.15 -7.79 -0.05
CA PRO A 129 -8.31 -7.36 -1.18
C PRO A 129 -8.44 -5.85 -1.49
N ASP A 130 -9.62 -5.28 -1.29
CA ASP A 130 -9.87 -3.84 -1.44
C ASP A 130 -8.96 -2.99 -0.54
N ALA A 131 -8.63 -3.48 0.66
CA ALA A 131 -7.76 -2.77 1.60
C ALA A 131 -6.33 -2.57 1.06
N LEU A 132 -5.81 -3.52 0.26
CA LEU A 132 -4.47 -3.39 -0.34
C LEU A 132 -4.34 -2.09 -1.15
N ILE A 133 -5.29 -1.84 -2.04
CA ILE A 133 -5.29 -0.66 -2.90
C ILE A 133 -5.55 0.62 -2.08
N GLN A 134 -6.46 0.57 -1.10
CA GLN A 134 -6.76 1.71 -0.24
C GLN A 134 -5.53 2.14 0.57
N ILE A 135 -4.85 1.17 1.20
CA ILE A 135 -3.64 1.41 2.00
C ILE A 135 -2.52 1.93 1.11
N GLY A 136 -2.25 1.26 -0.04
CA GLY A 136 -1.23 1.70 -0.99
C GLY A 136 -1.48 3.12 -1.49
N GLY A 137 -2.74 3.45 -1.83
CA GLY A 137 -3.13 4.80 -2.26
C GLY A 137 -2.91 5.87 -1.18
N LEU A 138 -3.28 5.58 0.08
CA LEU A 138 -3.08 6.50 1.20
C LEU A 138 -1.59 6.74 1.48
N CYS A 139 -0.78 5.68 1.49
CA CYS A 139 0.67 5.80 1.66
C CYS A 139 1.30 6.61 0.51
N LEU A 140 0.92 6.32 -0.73
CA LEU A 140 1.38 7.08 -1.89
C LEU A 140 1.01 8.56 -1.78
N LYS A 141 -0.25 8.90 -1.47
CA LYS A 141 -0.70 10.30 -1.34
C LYS A 141 0.08 11.05 -0.29
N SER A 142 0.39 10.39 0.83
CA SER A 142 1.15 10.98 1.95
C SER A 142 2.67 10.83 1.82
N GLY A 143 3.18 10.36 0.67
CA GLY A 143 4.62 10.28 0.38
C GLY A 143 5.36 9.19 1.14
N ASN A 144 4.65 8.17 1.61
CA ASN A 144 5.22 7.06 2.37
C ASN A 144 5.40 5.82 1.46
N ALA A 145 6.54 5.16 1.58
CA ALA A 145 6.68 3.80 1.07
C ALA A 145 5.89 2.82 1.96
N VAL A 146 5.48 1.67 1.41
CA VAL A 146 4.61 0.75 2.14
C VAL A 146 4.98 -0.71 1.93
N LEU A 147 4.97 -1.48 3.01
CA LEU A 147 5.03 -2.94 3.00
C LEU A 147 3.66 -3.49 3.37
N LEU A 148 3.08 -4.27 2.49
CA LEU A 148 1.71 -4.77 2.57
C LEU A 148 1.72 -6.25 2.91
N LYS A 149 1.03 -6.65 3.98
CA LYS A 149 0.86 -8.05 4.39
C LYS A 149 -0.61 -8.36 4.60
N GLY A 150 -1.23 -8.95 3.58
CA GLY A 150 -2.62 -9.40 3.63
C GLY A 150 -2.79 -10.81 4.20
N GLY A 151 -4.04 -11.22 4.41
CA GLY A 151 -4.39 -12.59 4.77
C GLY A 151 -4.05 -13.57 3.64
N ARG A 152 -3.69 -14.81 4.00
CA ARG A 152 -3.32 -15.86 3.04
C ARG A 152 -4.48 -16.28 2.12
N GLU A 153 -5.71 -16.10 2.61
CA GLU A 153 -6.94 -16.43 1.90
C GLU A 153 -7.17 -15.56 0.66
N ALA A 154 -6.50 -14.39 0.61
CA ALA A 154 -6.59 -13.43 -0.49
C ALA A 154 -5.30 -13.38 -1.32
N LEU A 155 -4.45 -14.40 -1.26
CA LEU A 155 -3.09 -14.37 -1.83
C LEU A 155 -3.10 -14.00 -3.31
N HIS A 156 -3.83 -14.75 -4.14
CA HIS A 156 -3.82 -14.55 -5.59
C HIS A 156 -4.42 -13.18 -5.98
N THR A 157 -5.47 -12.75 -5.28
CA THR A 157 -6.08 -11.45 -5.50
C THR A 157 -5.13 -10.32 -5.11
N ASN A 158 -4.45 -10.45 -3.96
CA ASN A 158 -3.49 -9.46 -3.50
C ASN A 158 -2.29 -9.35 -4.45
N GLU A 159 -1.76 -10.49 -4.93
CA GLU A 159 -0.68 -10.50 -5.93
C GLU A 159 -1.12 -9.78 -7.22
N ALA A 160 -2.28 -10.12 -7.76
CA ALA A 160 -2.79 -9.49 -8.98
C ALA A 160 -3.01 -7.96 -8.81
N LEU A 161 -3.54 -7.53 -7.67
CA LEU A 161 -3.74 -6.11 -7.36
C LEU A 161 -2.41 -5.38 -7.16
N PHE A 162 -1.47 -6.02 -6.44
CA PHE A 162 -0.15 -5.48 -6.18
C PHE A 162 0.63 -5.28 -7.49
N ASP A 163 0.69 -6.29 -8.35
CA ASP A 163 1.40 -6.22 -9.62
C ASP A 163 0.87 -5.08 -10.50
N ILE A 164 -0.46 -4.95 -10.58
CA ILE A 164 -1.09 -3.87 -11.35
C ILE A 164 -0.76 -2.50 -10.77
N MET A 165 -0.82 -2.36 -9.45
CA MET A 165 -0.52 -1.12 -8.74
C MET A 165 0.95 -0.74 -8.90
N ASN A 166 1.87 -1.69 -8.69
CA ASN A 166 3.30 -1.46 -8.81
C ASN A 166 3.70 -1.09 -10.23
N ASP A 167 3.28 -1.90 -11.24
CA ASP A 167 3.57 -1.64 -12.65
C ASP A 167 3.11 -0.25 -13.08
N ALA A 168 1.86 0.12 -12.75
CA ALA A 168 1.30 1.41 -13.11
C ALA A 168 2.05 2.58 -12.45
N SER A 169 2.46 2.40 -11.19
CA SER A 169 3.16 3.45 -10.43
C SER A 169 4.58 3.68 -10.95
N VAL A 170 5.33 2.61 -11.20
CA VAL A 170 6.70 2.70 -11.74
C VAL A 170 6.68 3.26 -13.16
N ALA A 171 5.74 2.79 -14.01
CA ALA A 171 5.56 3.33 -15.37
C ALA A 171 5.20 4.83 -15.39
N THR A 172 4.64 5.35 -14.31
CA THR A 172 4.25 6.77 -14.18
C THR A 172 5.33 7.61 -13.47
N GLY A 173 6.46 7.00 -13.08
CA GLY A 173 7.67 7.68 -12.61
C GLY A 173 7.93 7.62 -11.12
N LEU A 174 7.28 6.71 -10.38
CA LEU A 174 7.70 6.44 -9.02
C LEU A 174 8.96 5.57 -8.97
N PRO A 175 9.75 5.66 -7.89
CA PRO A 175 10.86 4.76 -7.67
C PRO A 175 10.37 3.32 -7.53
N ASP A 176 11.08 2.39 -8.14
CA ASP A 176 10.85 0.96 -7.88
C ASP A 176 11.08 0.63 -6.40
N GLY A 177 10.32 -0.31 -5.86
CA GLY A 177 10.39 -0.70 -4.45
C GLY A 177 9.60 0.20 -3.48
N TRP A 178 8.93 1.27 -3.92
CA TRP A 178 8.11 2.11 -3.03
C TRP A 178 6.98 1.34 -2.34
N CYS A 179 6.53 0.25 -2.93
CA CYS A 179 5.60 -0.66 -2.29
C CYS A 179 6.12 -2.11 -2.40
N GLY A 180 5.91 -2.90 -1.35
CA GLY A 180 6.28 -4.30 -1.29
C GLY A 180 5.13 -5.15 -0.77
N LEU A 181 4.97 -6.37 -1.33
CA LEU A 181 4.01 -7.35 -0.88
C LEU A 181 4.74 -8.47 -0.12
N LEU A 182 4.32 -8.71 1.12
CA LEU A 182 4.79 -9.80 1.96
C LEU A 182 3.69 -10.87 2.04
N THR A 183 4.05 -12.14 1.86
CA THR A 183 3.06 -13.20 1.70
C THR A 183 3.05 -14.20 2.85
N THR A 184 4.19 -14.43 3.52
CA THR A 184 4.31 -15.44 4.56
C THR A 184 4.18 -14.89 5.98
N ARG A 185 4.01 -15.76 6.98
CA ARG A 185 4.05 -15.37 8.41
C ARG A 185 5.48 -15.09 8.87
N GLU A 186 6.43 -15.78 8.28
CA GLU A 186 7.85 -15.59 8.53
C GLU A 186 8.27 -14.17 8.14
N ASP A 187 7.75 -13.63 7.04
CA ASP A 187 8.00 -12.25 6.60
C ASP A 187 7.58 -11.23 7.67
N VAL A 188 6.45 -11.46 8.37
CA VAL A 188 6.02 -10.60 9.49
C VAL A 188 7.06 -10.61 10.61
N SER A 189 7.58 -11.80 10.95
CA SER A 189 8.59 -11.92 11.99
C SER A 189 9.90 -11.21 11.63
N VAL A 190 10.23 -11.16 10.35
CA VAL A 190 11.38 -10.39 9.83
C VAL A 190 11.05 -8.90 9.90
N MET A 191 9.90 -8.48 9.38
CA MET A 191 9.45 -7.08 9.36
C MET A 191 9.47 -6.43 10.76
N LEU A 192 9.06 -7.18 11.80
CA LEU A 192 9.05 -6.71 13.19
C LEU A 192 10.45 -6.46 13.80
N LYS A 193 11.53 -6.86 13.12
CA LYS A 193 12.90 -6.72 13.58
C LYS A 193 13.71 -5.71 12.75
N MET A 194 13.08 -5.06 11.77
CA MET A 194 13.75 -4.19 10.81
C MET A 194 13.51 -2.71 11.13
N ASP A 195 13.87 -2.31 12.34
CA ASP A 195 13.71 -0.94 12.85
C ASP A 195 14.56 0.11 12.11
N GLU A 196 15.62 -0.31 11.43
CA GLU A 196 16.40 0.59 10.55
C GLU A 196 15.71 0.90 9.22
N ASP A 197 14.90 -0.03 8.71
CA ASP A 197 14.24 0.09 7.39
C ASP A 197 12.75 0.47 7.49
N ILE A 198 12.09 0.17 8.61
CA ILE A 198 10.65 0.36 8.79
C ILE A 198 10.39 1.36 9.92
N ASP A 199 9.77 2.48 9.57
CA ASP A 199 9.54 3.60 10.48
C ASP A 199 8.25 3.45 11.31
N LEU A 200 7.25 2.73 10.80
CA LEU A 200 5.98 2.48 11.48
C LEU A 200 5.41 1.13 11.09
N ILE A 201 4.88 0.39 12.06
CA ILE A 201 4.09 -0.83 11.80
C ILE A 201 2.67 -0.61 12.30
N ILE A 202 1.70 -0.89 11.43
CA ILE A 202 0.27 -0.89 11.74
C ILE A 202 -0.19 -2.35 11.76
N PRO A 203 -0.31 -2.95 12.95
CA PRO A 203 -0.78 -4.32 13.06
C PRO A 203 -2.31 -4.37 12.96
N ARG A 204 -2.83 -5.54 12.57
CA ARG A 204 -4.23 -5.85 12.73
C ARG A 204 -4.53 -6.14 14.22
N ASP A 205 -5.74 -5.81 14.70
CA ASP A 205 -6.19 -5.95 16.09
C ASP A 205 -6.24 -7.39 16.67
N GLU A 206 -5.95 -8.42 15.87
CA GLU A 206 -6.01 -9.84 16.30
C GLU A 206 -4.62 -10.50 16.29
N LEU A 207 -3.56 -9.81 16.66
CA LEU A 207 -2.28 -10.42 17.02
C LEU A 207 -2.33 -10.81 18.52
N VAL A 208 -3.23 -11.75 18.87
CA VAL A 208 -3.20 -12.51 20.12
C VAL A 208 -3.03 -13.98 19.80
#